data_59ce118202089fa3c61a1eae5c953430
#
_entry.id   59ce118202089fa3c61a1eae5c953430
#
_cell.length_a   1.000
_cell.length_b   1.000
_cell.length_c   1.000
_cell.angle_alpha   90.00
_cell.angle_beta   90.00
_cell.angle_gamma   90.00
#
_symmetry.space_group_name_H-M   'P 1'
#
loop_
_entity.id
_entity.type
_entity.pdbx_description
1 polymer ?
#
loop_
_entity_poly.entity_id
_entity_poly.type
_entity_poly.pdbx_seq_one_letter_code
_entity_poly.pdbx_strand_id
1 'polypeptide(L)'
;WERHNEFSSYCFFRRIEPEDSPDEYALLHVPAAWRKAIPGQLIAATHIELRSVTEVPLETVLHQQSRHGQAMVASSVSDGAGWVMTDFHLHDGFSHFLLLDNGFTPRQAGRIAQRLVEIETYRVMALLAFPVAKDVGRLVSRAEDELADLMDGMGQSRSAEDDRAVLNRLSRLAAEVERSVARTSFRFGAAGAYYRLVRQRIDDLREQRLPGFSPIGEFMDRRLVPAIDTCT
;
A
#
# COMPACT_ATOMS: atom_id res chain seq x y z
N TRP A 1 19.50 1.57 8.66
CA TRP A 1 19.12 2.56 7.67
C TRP A 1 19.51 2.11 6.27
N GLU A 2 18.58 2.24 5.34
CA GLU A 2 18.79 1.92 3.92
C GLU A 2 18.23 3.07 3.06
N ARG A 3 18.96 3.46 2.03
CA ARG A 3 18.54 4.49 1.08
C ARG A 3 18.07 3.83 -0.21
N HIS A 4 16.85 4.17 -0.61
CA HIS A 4 16.27 3.83 -1.90
C HIS A 4 16.24 5.07 -2.82
N ASN A 5 15.81 4.91 -4.06
CA ASN A 5 15.74 6.03 -5.01
C ASN A 5 14.71 7.09 -4.60
N GLU A 6 13.56 6.67 -4.06
CA GLU A 6 12.42 7.54 -3.76
C GLU A 6 12.16 7.73 -2.27
N PHE A 7 12.73 6.87 -1.41
CA PHE A 7 12.55 6.93 0.03
C PHE A 7 13.77 6.39 0.78
N SER A 8 13.78 6.55 2.08
CA SER A 8 14.73 5.90 2.99
C SER A 8 13.98 5.11 4.04
N SER A 9 14.50 3.96 4.42
CA SER A 9 13.94 3.11 5.46
C SER A 9 14.83 3.04 6.70
N TYR A 10 14.21 2.95 7.86
CA TYR A 10 14.85 2.82 9.17
C TYR A 10 14.23 1.65 9.90
N CYS A 11 15.02 0.64 10.23
CA CYS A 11 14.59 -0.53 10.97
C CYS A 11 15.21 -0.52 12.37
N PHE A 12 14.39 -0.80 13.37
CA PHE A 12 14.78 -0.92 14.77
C PHE A 12 14.40 -2.30 15.27
N PHE A 13 15.32 -2.97 15.93
CA PHE A 13 15.13 -4.32 16.44
C PHE A 13 15.34 -4.32 17.95
N ARG A 14 14.50 -5.06 18.63
CA ARG A 14 14.58 -5.27 20.06
C ARG A 14 14.15 -6.70 20.37
N ARG A 15 14.79 -7.32 21.34
CA ARG A 15 14.28 -8.56 21.93
C ARG A 15 13.11 -8.21 22.84
N ILE A 16 12.05 -9.02 22.79
CA ILE A 16 10.93 -8.91 23.70
C ILE A 16 11.30 -9.63 24.98
N GLU A 17 11.18 -8.97 26.12
CA GLU A 17 11.38 -9.53 27.44
C GLU A 17 10.02 -9.91 28.06
N PRO A 18 9.97 -10.87 29.00
CA PRO A 18 8.69 -11.33 29.58
C PRO A 18 7.87 -10.24 30.28
N GLU A 19 8.54 -9.19 30.79
CA GLU A 19 7.93 -8.03 31.44
C GLU A 19 7.46 -6.93 30.50
N ASP A 20 7.77 -7.04 29.21
CA ASP A 20 7.39 -6.02 28.22
C ASP A 20 5.88 -5.97 28.01
N SER A 21 5.35 -4.76 27.87
CA SER A 21 3.97 -4.56 27.46
C SER A 21 3.77 -5.01 26.01
N PRO A 22 2.63 -5.61 25.65
CA PRO A 22 2.31 -5.95 24.25
C PRO A 22 2.37 -4.75 23.30
N ASP A 23 2.16 -3.53 23.81
CA ASP A 23 2.17 -2.29 23.04
C ASP A 23 3.54 -1.59 23.02
N GLU A 24 4.58 -2.25 23.51
CA GLU A 24 5.92 -1.66 23.62
C GLU A 24 6.74 -1.85 22.34
N TYR A 25 6.59 -0.90 21.43
CA TYR A 25 7.30 -0.94 20.14
C TYR A 25 8.80 -0.64 20.29
N ALA A 26 9.64 -1.32 19.49
CA ALA A 26 11.07 -1.05 19.43
C ALA A 26 11.39 0.44 19.21
N LEU A 27 10.54 1.17 18.48
CA LEU A 27 10.70 2.60 18.21
C LEU A 27 10.61 3.46 19.48
N LEU A 28 9.90 3.04 20.53
CA LEU A 28 9.77 3.80 21.78
C LEU A 28 11.12 3.92 22.51
N HIS A 29 12.03 2.97 22.29
CA HIS A 29 13.40 2.99 22.84
C HIS A 29 14.36 3.87 22.04
N VAL A 30 13.93 4.42 20.90
CA VAL A 30 14.74 5.37 20.11
C VAL A 30 14.50 6.79 20.63
N PRO A 31 15.55 7.55 20.98
CA PRO A 31 15.40 8.90 21.50
C PRO A 31 14.53 9.79 20.61
N ALA A 32 13.55 10.47 21.21
CA ALA A 32 12.58 11.30 20.47
C ALA A 32 13.28 12.42 19.67
N ALA A 33 14.37 13.00 20.20
CA ALA A 33 15.15 14.01 19.50
C ALA A 33 15.78 13.46 18.22
N TRP A 34 16.29 12.22 18.25
CA TRP A 34 16.84 11.56 17.07
C TRP A 34 15.76 11.28 16.03
N ARG A 35 14.61 10.76 16.46
CA ARG A 35 13.47 10.49 15.54
C ARG A 35 12.99 11.75 14.83
N LYS A 36 12.92 12.89 15.55
CA LYS A 36 12.55 14.19 15.00
C LYS A 36 13.59 14.75 14.02
N ALA A 37 14.84 14.32 14.12
CA ALA A 37 15.92 14.75 13.23
C ALA A 37 15.96 13.95 11.91
N ILE A 38 15.16 12.89 11.75
CA ILE A 38 15.04 12.15 10.49
C ILE A 38 14.42 13.10 9.45
N PRO A 39 15.10 13.33 8.31
CA PRO A 39 14.59 14.25 7.30
C PRO A 39 13.43 13.61 6.52
N GLY A 40 12.50 14.43 6.05
CA GLY A 40 11.38 14.02 5.21
C GLY A 40 10.08 13.84 5.98
N GLN A 41 9.13 13.14 5.33
CA GLN A 41 7.83 12.82 5.90
C GLN A 41 7.70 11.31 6.05
N LEU A 42 7.07 10.87 7.14
CA LEU A 42 6.74 9.46 7.33
C LEU A 42 5.67 9.05 6.31
N ILE A 43 5.99 8.05 5.49
CA ILE A 43 5.08 7.51 4.47
C ILE A 43 4.42 6.23 4.97
N ALA A 44 5.21 5.32 5.55
CA ALA A 44 4.75 4.05 6.08
C ALA A 44 5.51 3.72 7.36
N ALA A 45 4.81 3.15 8.33
CA ALA A 45 5.39 2.61 9.55
C ALA A 45 4.79 1.22 9.81
N THR A 46 5.65 0.26 10.09
CA THR A 46 5.26 -1.13 10.30
C THR A 46 5.85 -1.64 11.60
N HIS A 47 5.03 -2.25 12.42
CA HIS A 47 5.42 -2.98 13.61
C HIS A 47 5.24 -4.48 13.37
N ILE A 48 6.31 -5.25 13.58
CA ILE A 48 6.27 -6.72 13.49
C ILE A 48 6.66 -7.28 14.85
N GLU A 49 5.76 -8.06 15.41
CA GLU A 49 5.99 -8.83 16.61
C GLU A 49 6.25 -10.29 16.22
N LEU A 50 7.40 -10.83 16.61
CA LEU A 50 7.75 -12.25 16.43
C LEU A 50 7.63 -12.97 17.77
N ARG A 51 6.73 -13.94 17.84
CA ARG A 51 6.49 -14.79 19.03
C ARG A 51 6.59 -16.27 18.68
N SER A 52 6.97 -17.08 19.64
CA SER A 52 6.90 -18.54 19.50
C SER A 52 5.47 -19.03 19.74
N VAL A 53 5.03 -20.06 18.99
CA VAL A 53 3.75 -20.74 19.25
C VAL A 53 3.71 -21.42 20.62
N THR A 54 4.86 -21.71 21.23
CA THR A 54 4.94 -22.25 22.59
C THR A 54 4.61 -21.21 23.65
N GLU A 55 4.80 -19.93 23.34
CA GLU A 55 4.46 -18.80 24.22
C GLU A 55 3.03 -18.32 23.97
N VAL A 56 2.63 -18.24 22.70
CA VAL A 56 1.32 -17.77 22.27
C VAL A 56 0.70 -18.79 21.31
N PRO A 57 -0.16 -19.69 21.77
CA PRO A 57 -0.80 -20.68 20.91
C PRO A 57 -1.64 -20.04 19.81
N LEU A 58 -1.51 -20.57 18.58
CA LEU A 58 -2.23 -20.07 17.40
C LEU A 58 -3.75 -19.94 17.64
N GLU A 59 -4.36 -20.97 18.25
CA GLU A 59 -5.81 -20.98 18.53
C GLU A 59 -6.23 -19.83 19.44
N THR A 60 -5.40 -19.49 20.42
CA THR A 60 -5.65 -18.36 21.34
C THR A 60 -5.70 -17.05 20.56
N VAL A 61 -4.73 -16.83 19.66
CA VAL A 61 -4.67 -15.62 18.82
C VAL A 61 -5.88 -15.55 17.88
N LEU A 62 -6.19 -16.63 17.18
CA LEU A 62 -7.33 -16.69 16.27
C LEU A 62 -8.66 -16.41 16.99
N HIS A 63 -8.85 -16.95 18.19
CA HIS A 63 -10.03 -16.69 19.00
C HIS A 63 -10.13 -15.25 19.50
N GLN A 64 -9.03 -14.65 19.96
CA GLN A 64 -9.01 -13.26 20.41
C GLN A 64 -9.37 -12.31 19.28
N GLN A 65 -8.80 -12.51 18.13
CA GLN A 65 -8.98 -11.66 16.94
C GLN A 65 -10.41 -11.77 16.36
N SER A 66 -11.01 -12.96 16.37
CA SER A 66 -12.39 -13.17 15.90
C SER A 66 -13.42 -12.39 16.73
N ARG A 67 -13.12 -12.05 17.98
CA ARG A 67 -14.01 -11.30 18.89
C ARG A 67 -14.06 -9.80 18.57
N HIS A 68 -13.06 -9.25 17.89
CA HIS A 68 -12.99 -7.81 17.63
C HIS A 68 -13.76 -7.37 16.37
N GLY A 69 -14.38 -8.28 15.64
CA GLY A 69 -15.26 -7.99 14.50
C GLY A 69 -14.55 -7.36 13.30
N GLN A 70 -13.23 -7.22 13.34
CA GLN A 70 -12.43 -6.71 12.24
C GLN A 70 -12.05 -7.85 11.29
N ALA A 71 -12.04 -7.55 9.99
CA ALA A 71 -11.62 -8.51 8.98
C ALA A 71 -10.12 -8.78 9.11
N MET A 72 -9.78 -9.88 9.78
CA MET A 72 -8.39 -10.30 9.94
C MET A 72 -7.91 -11.08 8.73
N VAL A 73 -6.70 -10.79 8.33
CA VAL A 73 -5.93 -11.52 7.33
C VAL A 73 -4.97 -12.43 8.08
N ALA A 74 -5.01 -13.72 7.77
CA ALA A 74 -4.12 -14.70 8.38
C ALA A 74 -3.76 -15.79 7.37
N SER A 75 -2.49 -16.17 7.33
CA SER A 75 -1.96 -17.25 6.50
C SER A 75 -0.85 -18.01 7.20
N SER A 76 -0.74 -19.29 6.87
CA SER A 76 0.47 -20.05 7.11
C SER A 76 1.54 -19.63 6.10
N VAL A 77 2.80 -19.56 6.49
CA VAL A 77 3.91 -19.13 5.64
C VAL A 77 5.08 -20.10 5.72
N SER A 78 5.94 -20.07 4.70
CA SER A 78 7.13 -20.92 4.61
C SER A 78 6.81 -22.41 4.82
N ASP A 79 5.77 -22.89 4.12
CA ASP A 79 5.36 -24.30 4.14
C ASP A 79 4.98 -24.82 5.55
N GLY A 80 4.36 -23.98 6.36
CA GLY A 80 3.88 -24.34 7.71
C GLY A 80 4.88 -24.06 8.83
N ALA A 81 6.03 -23.45 8.54
CA ALA A 81 7.01 -23.10 9.55
C ALA A 81 6.55 -21.95 10.47
N GLY A 82 5.46 -21.25 10.12
CA GLY A 82 4.86 -20.24 10.97
C GLY A 82 3.60 -19.62 10.36
N TRP A 83 3.08 -18.61 11.04
CA TRP A 83 1.86 -17.90 10.63
C TRP A 83 2.05 -16.39 10.70
N VAL A 84 1.42 -15.68 9.78
CA VAL A 84 1.33 -14.22 9.76
C VAL A 84 -0.11 -13.80 9.97
N MET A 85 -0.33 -12.79 10.81
CA MET A 85 -1.62 -12.19 11.06
C MET A 85 -1.52 -10.68 11.03
N THR A 86 -2.54 -10.02 10.44
CA THR A 86 -2.67 -8.56 10.37
C THR A 86 -4.11 -8.19 10.06
N ASP A 87 -4.52 -6.98 10.35
CA ASP A 87 -5.80 -6.42 9.89
C ASP A 87 -5.62 -5.37 8.78
N PHE A 88 -4.36 -5.04 8.44
CA PHE A 88 -4.00 -3.96 7.51
C PHE A 88 -4.57 -2.59 7.87
N HIS A 89 -4.97 -2.38 9.13
CA HIS A 89 -5.36 -1.08 9.66
C HIS A 89 -4.17 -0.39 10.33
N LEU A 90 -4.24 0.94 10.38
CA LEU A 90 -3.24 1.73 11.10
C LEU A 90 -3.69 1.90 12.56
N HIS A 91 -2.87 1.41 13.47
CA HIS A 91 -3.01 1.62 14.91
C HIS A 91 -1.87 2.55 15.35
N ASP A 92 -2.21 3.72 15.85
CA ASP A 92 -1.24 4.77 16.20
C ASP A 92 -0.25 5.13 15.08
N GLY A 93 -0.72 5.01 13.82
CA GLY A 93 0.09 5.30 12.63
C GLY A 93 0.94 4.13 12.14
N PHE A 94 0.84 2.94 12.73
CA PHE A 94 1.56 1.73 12.34
C PHE A 94 0.63 0.66 11.77
N SER A 95 1.06 -0.03 10.74
CA SER A 95 0.52 -1.33 10.35
C SER A 95 1.16 -2.41 11.21
N HIS A 96 0.33 -3.28 11.79
CA HIS A 96 0.77 -4.32 12.73
C HIS A 96 0.74 -5.69 12.09
N PHE A 97 1.82 -6.45 12.31
CA PHE A 97 1.92 -7.86 11.94
C PHE A 97 2.35 -8.67 13.15
N LEU A 98 1.62 -9.73 13.43
CA LEU A 98 2.05 -10.78 14.34
C LEU A 98 2.60 -11.94 13.50
N LEU A 99 3.85 -12.31 13.75
CA LEU A 99 4.53 -13.46 13.15
C LEU A 99 4.71 -14.52 14.24
N LEU A 100 4.02 -15.64 14.09
CA LEU A 100 4.15 -16.80 15.00
C LEU A 100 5.12 -17.80 14.43
N ASP A 101 6.16 -18.09 15.20
CA ASP A 101 7.21 -19.06 14.89
C ASP A 101 6.80 -20.46 15.35
N ASN A 102 6.75 -21.40 14.39
CA ASN A 102 6.51 -22.82 14.60
C ASN A 102 7.70 -23.68 14.10
N GLY A 103 8.88 -23.11 14.03
CA GLY A 103 10.08 -23.78 13.58
C GLY A 103 10.83 -23.05 12.47
N PHE A 104 10.78 -21.74 12.44
CA PHE A 104 11.65 -20.96 11.58
C PHE A 104 13.12 -21.14 11.95
N THR A 105 13.97 -21.27 10.97
CA THR A 105 15.37 -20.91 11.18
C THR A 105 15.49 -19.39 11.34
N PRO A 106 16.53 -18.86 12.03
CA PRO A 106 16.73 -17.42 12.17
C PRO A 106 16.75 -16.67 10.83
N ARG A 107 17.29 -17.31 9.77
CA ARG A 107 17.28 -16.74 8.41
C ARG A 107 15.89 -16.70 7.79
N GLN A 108 15.04 -17.69 8.07
CA GLN A 108 13.65 -17.68 7.58
C GLN A 108 12.84 -16.59 8.28
N ALA A 109 12.92 -16.51 9.61
CA ALA A 109 12.24 -15.48 10.39
C ALA A 109 12.60 -14.07 9.90
N GLY A 110 13.90 -13.79 9.73
CA GLY A 110 14.38 -12.50 9.22
C GLY A 110 13.88 -12.20 7.79
N ARG A 111 13.86 -13.20 6.89
CA ARG A 111 13.33 -13.02 5.54
C ARG A 111 11.84 -12.75 5.52
N ILE A 112 11.05 -13.47 6.31
CA ILE A 112 9.61 -13.25 6.38
C ILE A 112 9.32 -11.86 6.93
N ALA A 113 9.96 -11.45 8.02
CA ALA A 113 9.82 -10.10 8.56
C ALA A 113 10.18 -9.03 7.51
N GLN A 114 11.28 -9.20 6.79
CA GLN A 114 11.67 -8.30 5.70
C GLN A 114 10.60 -8.25 4.60
N ARG A 115 10.05 -9.40 4.17
CA ARG A 115 8.98 -9.43 3.15
C ARG A 115 7.72 -8.70 3.59
N LEU A 116 7.34 -8.81 4.85
CA LEU A 116 6.18 -8.10 5.40
C LEU A 116 6.39 -6.58 5.38
N VAL A 117 7.56 -6.10 5.79
CA VAL A 117 7.92 -4.67 5.71
C VAL A 117 7.92 -4.19 4.25
N GLU A 118 8.48 -4.98 3.33
CA GLU A 118 8.51 -4.66 1.90
C GLU A 118 7.09 -4.63 1.30
N ILE A 119 6.23 -5.59 1.62
CA ILE A 119 4.83 -5.63 1.18
C ILE A 119 4.12 -4.34 1.60
N GLU A 120 4.22 -3.98 2.87
CA GLU A 120 3.56 -2.78 3.40
C GLU A 120 4.13 -1.51 2.79
N THR A 121 5.43 -1.38 2.71
CA THR A 121 6.09 -0.22 2.10
C THR A 121 5.68 -0.05 0.64
N TYR A 122 5.77 -1.11 -0.16
CA TYR A 122 5.44 -1.03 -1.58
C TYR A 122 3.95 -0.86 -1.82
N ARG A 123 3.08 -1.41 -0.94
CA ARG A 123 1.64 -1.15 -0.95
C ARG A 123 1.35 0.33 -0.79
N VAL A 124 1.94 0.96 0.21
CA VAL A 124 1.75 2.39 0.47
C VAL A 124 2.33 3.23 -0.67
N MET A 125 3.52 2.90 -1.18
CA MET A 125 4.13 3.59 -2.32
C MET A 125 3.26 3.50 -3.58
N ALA A 126 2.65 2.35 -3.86
CA ALA A 126 1.71 2.19 -4.97
C ALA A 126 0.46 3.06 -4.78
N LEU A 127 -0.10 3.11 -3.57
CA LEU A 127 -1.28 3.88 -3.24
C LEU A 127 -1.09 5.40 -3.30
N LEU A 128 0.16 5.91 -3.29
CA LEU A 128 0.42 7.35 -3.48
C LEU A 128 -0.04 7.88 -4.84
N ALA A 129 -0.24 7.01 -5.82
CA ALA A 129 -0.78 7.38 -7.12
C ALA A 129 -2.32 7.55 -7.11
N PHE A 130 -3.03 6.91 -6.18
CA PHE A 130 -4.48 6.86 -6.17
C PHE A 130 -5.18 8.24 -6.02
N PRO A 131 -4.75 9.15 -5.13
CA PRO A 131 -5.30 10.52 -5.13
C PRO A 131 -5.08 11.25 -6.45
N VAL A 132 -3.90 11.07 -7.07
CA VAL A 132 -3.58 11.67 -8.37
C VAL A 132 -4.51 11.13 -9.47
N ALA A 133 -4.78 9.82 -9.47
CA ALA A 133 -5.69 9.19 -10.42
C ALA A 133 -7.13 9.74 -10.28
N LYS A 134 -7.59 9.97 -9.05
CA LYS A 134 -8.89 10.63 -8.81
C LYS A 134 -8.94 12.06 -9.36
N ASP A 135 -7.85 12.82 -9.24
CA ASP A 135 -7.77 14.17 -9.79
C ASP A 135 -7.80 14.15 -11.33
N VAL A 136 -7.07 13.22 -11.94
CA VAL A 136 -7.09 13.00 -13.39
C VAL A 136 -8.48 12.59 -13.85
N GLY A 137 -9.14 11.65 -13.15
CA GLY A 137 -10.52 11.26 -13.47
C GLY A 137 -11.49 12.44 -13.53
N ARG A 138 -11.39 13.37 -12.54
CA ARG A 138 -12.20 14.62 -12.56
C ARG A 138 -11.86 15.54 -13.72
N LEU A 139 -10.60 15.60 -14.13
CA LEU A 139 -10.17 16.34 -15.31
C LEU A 139 -10.76 15.72 -16.57
N VAL A 140 -10.67 14.41 -16.72
CA VAL A 140 -11.19 13.67 -17.90
C VAL A 140 -12.70 13.88 -18.03
N SER A 141 -13.48 13.72 -16.94
CA SER A 141 -14.94 13.95 -16.99
C SER A 141 -15.31 15.37 -17.44
N ARG A 142 -14.59 16.38 -16.92
CA ARG A 142 -14.80 17.78 -17.38
C ARG A 142 -14.43 17.98 -18.85
N ALA A 143 -13.37 17.30 -19.31
CA ALA A 143 -12.94 17.37 -20.69
C ALA A 143 -13.95 16.71 -21.63
N GLU A 144 -14.56 15.59 -21.21
CA GLU A 144 -15.64 14.92 -21.93
C GLU A 144 -16.88 15.79 -22.05
N ASP A 145 -17.31 16.44 -20.96
CA ASP A 145 -18.44 17.36 -20.95
C ASP A 145 -18.17 18.56 -21.89
N GLU A 146 -16.99 19.18 -21.81
CA GLU A 146 -16.62 20.30 -22.67
C GLU A 146 -16.52 19.89 -24.15
N LEU A 147 -16.06 18.69 -24.44
CA LEU A 147 -16.00 18.14 -25.79
C LEU A 147 -17.42 17.92 -26.36
N ALA A 148 -18.35 17.40 -25.54
CA ALA A 148 -19.74 17.23 -25.93
C ALA A 148 -20.39 18.58 -26.28
N ASP A 149 -20.22 19.61 -25.42
CA ASP A 149 -20.73 20.99 -25.66
C ASP A 149 -20.14 21.57 -26.97
N LEU A 150 -18.85 21.32 -27.24
CA LEU A 150 -18.22 21.80 -28.47
C LEU A 150 -18.77 21.09 -29.71
N MET A 151 -19.04 19.80 -29.65
CA MET A 151 -19.64 19.05 -30.76
C MET A 151 -21.05 19.51 -31.05
N ASP A 152 -21.86 19.80 -30.05
CA ASP A 152 -23.19 20.35 -30.21
C ASP A 152 -23.13 21.76 -30.83
N GLY A 153 -22.17 22.59 -30.39
CA GLY A 153 -21.93 23.92 -30.94
C GLY A 153 -21.47 23.93 -32.40
N MET A 154 -20.68 22.95 -32.81
CA MET A 154 -20.21 22.80 -34.20
C MET A 154 -21.36 22.61 -35.19
N GLY A 155 -22.41 21.86 -34.79
CA GLY A 155 -23.62 21.71 -35.61
C GLY A 155 -24.41 22.99 -35.83
N GLN A 156 -24.12 24.03 -35.05
CA GLN A 156 -24.81 25.36 -35.12
C GLN A 156 -23.90 26.46 -35.64
N SER A 157 -22.64 26.18 -35.92
CA SER A 157 -21.67 27.17 -36.48
C SER A 157 -22.15 27.70 -37.82
N ARG A 158 -22.11 29.03 -37.97
CA ARG A 158 -22.55 29.73 -39.17
C ARG A 158 -21.49 30.70 -39.72
N SER A 159 -20.35 30.83 -39.04
CA SER A 159 -19.30 31.77 -39.44
C SER A 159 -17.88 31.17 -39.23
N ALA A 160 -16.93 31.68 -40.00
CA ALA A 160 -15.51 31.35 -39.80
C ALA A 160 -14.95 31.81 -38.44
N GLU A 161 -15.63 32.72 -37.78
CA GLU A 161 -15.28 33.19 -36.43
C GLU A 161 -15.72 32.18 -35.38
N ASP A 162 -16.90 31.56 -35.52
CA ASP A 162 -17.39 30.47 -34.69
C ASP A 162 -16.46 29.26 -34.79
N ASP A 163 -16.04 28.88 -35.99
CA ASP A 163 -15.11 27.77 -36.22
C ASP A 163 -13.75 28.00 -35.56
N ARG A 164 -13.25 29.25 -35.60
CA ARG A 164 -12.00 29.60 -34.90
C ARG A 164 -12.14 29.54 -33.38
N ALA A 165 -13.27 29.92 -32.84
CA ALA A 165 -13.56 29.85 -31.41
C ALA A 165 -13.57 28.36 -30.95
N VAL A 166 -14.25 27.50 -31.69
CA VAL A 166 -14.26 26.04 -31.43
C VAL A 166 -12.87 25.48 -31.49
N LEU A 167 -12.09 25.75 -32.54
CA LEU A 167 -10.73 25.30 -32.70
C LEU A 167 -9.81 25.73 -31.53
N ASN A 168 -9.93 26.96 -31.09
CA ASN A 168 -9.17 27.47 -29.94
C ASN A 168 -9.53 26.75 -28.64
N ARG A 169 -10.80 26.43 -28.41
CA ARG A 169 -11.26 25.69 -27.24
C ARG A 169 -10.72 24.24 -27.29
N LEU A 170 -10.84 23.56 -28.41
CA LEU A 170 -10.30 22.22 -28.62
C LEU A 170 -8.78 22.18 -28.38
N SER A 171 -8.05 23.17 -28.89
CA SER A 171 -6.59 23.25 -28.71
C SER A 171 -6.21 23.44 -27.23
N ARG A 172 -6.98 24.24 -26.47
CA ARG A 172 -6.77 24.42 -25.03
C ARG A 172 -7.04 23.13 -24.26
N LEU A 173 -8.15 22.45 -24.58
CA LEU A 173 -8.52 21.18 -23.96
C LEU A 173 -7.47 20.11 -24.21
N ALA A 174 -7.02 19.96 -25.46
CA ALA A 174 -5.95 19.04 -25.83
C ALA A 174 -4.67 19.34 -25.03
N ALA A 175 -4.26 20.60 -24.95
CA ALA A 175 -3.08 21.01 -24.19
C ALA A 175 -3.21 20.77 -22.68
N GLU A 176 -4.42 20.81 -22.11
CA GLU A 176 -4.67 20.48 -20.70
C GLU A 176 -4.52 18.97 -20.45
N VAL A 177 -5.11 18.14 -21.31
CA VAL A 177 -4.99 16.68 -21.26
C VAL A 177 -3.53 16.25 -21.42
N GLU A 178 -2.83 16.74 -22.42
CA GLU A 178 -1.41 16.44 -22.66
C GLU A 178 -0.53 16.79 -21.45
N ARG A 179 -0.75 17.96 -20.85
CA ARG A 179 -0.03 18.34 -19.63
C ARG A 179 -0.33 17.41 -18.46
N SER A 180 -1.57 16.94 -18.32
CA SER A 180 -1.95 15.97 -17.30
C SER A 180 -1.22 14.65 -17.50
N VAL A 181 -1.22 14.12 -18.73
CA VAL A 181 -0.49 12.90 -19.10
C VAL A 181 1.00 13.03 -18.76
N ALA A 182 1.63 14.12 -19.20
CA ALA A 182 3.05 14.35 -18.95
C ALA A 182 3.41 14.40 -17.45
N ARG A 183 2.51 14.93 -16.62
CA ARG A 183 2.71 15.06 -15.16
C ARG A 183 2.49 13.76 -14.39
N THR A 184 1.65 12.86 -14.90
CA THR A 184 1.17 11.69 -14.15
C THR A 184 1.76 10.36 -14.62
N SER A 185 2.24 10.27 -15.88
CA SER A 185 2.79 9.02 -16.46
C SER A 185 3.87 8.37 -15.59
N PHE A 186 4.81 9.16 -15.05
CA PHE A 186 5.85 8.64 -14.18
C PHE A 186 5.27 8.05 -12.88
N ARG A 187 4.30 8.75 -12.27
CA ARG A 187 3.66 8.31 -11.02
C ARG A 187 2.87 7.03 -11.21
N PHE A 188 2.13 6.92 -12.30
CA PHE A 188 1.35 5.71 -12.61
C PHE A 188 2.25 4.54 -12.99
N GLY A 189 3.30 4.78 -13.76
CA GLY A 189 4.31 3.77 -14.04
C GLY A 189 4.99 3.24 -12.77
N ALA A 190 5.31 4.13 -11.83
CA ALA A 190 5.87 3.75 -10.52
C ALA A 190 4.87 2.93 -9.68
N ALA A 191 3.58 3.32 -9.65
CA ALA A 191 2.55 2.56 -8.93
C ALA A 191 2.44 1.12 -9.42
N GLY A 192 2.41 0.92 -10.75
CA GLY A 192 2.41 -0.41 -11.36
C GLY A 192 3.68 -1.21 -11.04
N ALA A 193 4.85 -0.56 -10.97
CA ALA A 193 6.09 -1.20 -10.58
C ALA A 193 6.07 -1.65 -9.11
N TYR A 194 5.64 -0.80 -8.19
CA TYR A 194 5.49 -1.15 -6.78
C TYR A 194 4.46 -2.26 -6.56
N TYR A 195 3.34 -2.23 -7.28
CA TYR A 195 2.36 -3.31 -7.21
C TYR A 195 2.94 -4.66 -7.62
N ARG A 196 3.75 -4.72 -8.68
CA ARG A 196 4.45 -5.97 -9.06
C ARG A 196 5.38 -6.45 -7.96
N LEU A 197 6.08 -5.56 -7.27
CA LEU A 197 6.91 -5.92 -6.13
C LEU A 197 6.07 -6.47 -4.96
N VAL A 198 4.91 -5.88 -4.66
CA VAL A 198 3.97 -6.43 -3.65
C VAL A 198 3.61 -7.87 -4.01
N ARG A 199 3.20 -8.12 -5.24
CA ARG A 199 2.84 -9.49 -5.69
C ARG A 199 4.00 -10.46 -5.53
N GLN A 200 5.18 -10.09 -5.98
CA GLN A 200 6.38 -10.91 -5.86
C GLN A 200 6.71 -11.22 -4.39
N ARG A 201 6.58 -10.25 -3.48
CA ARG A 201 6.85 -10.47 -2.05
C ARG A 201 5.83 -11.37 -1.39
N ILE A 202 4.56 -11.30 -1.82
CA ILE A 202 3.51 -12.23 -1.37
C ILE A 202 3.84 -13.65 -1.83
N ASP A 203 4.22 -13.84 -3.09
CA ASP A 203 4.63 -15.15 -3.61
C ASP A 203 5.84 -15.72 -2.85
N ASP A 204 6.81 -14.86 -2.50
CA ASP A 204 7.99 -15.23 -1.69
C ASP A 204 7.62 -15.73 -0.27
N LEU A 205 6.46 -15.33 0.30
CA LEU A 205 5.99 -15.84 1.60
C LEU A 205 5.58 -17.31 1.52
N ARG A 206 5.25 -17.82 0.34
CA ARG A 206 4.67 -19.16 0.16
C ARG A 206 3.50 -19.40 1.11
N GLU A 207 2.56 -18.44 1.05
CA GLU A 207 1.42 -18.46 1.94
C GLU A 207 0.43 -19.58 1.60
N GLN A 208 -0.17 -20.13 2.64
CA GLN A 208 -1.24 -21.10 2.55
C GLN A 208 -2.44 -20.60 3.37
N ARG A 209 -3.63 -20.83 2.84
CA ARG A 209 -4.87 -20.39 3.48
C ARG A 209 -5.08 -21.08 4.82
N LEU A 210 -5.45 -20.32 5.82
CA LEU A 210 -6.03 -20.82 7.06
C LEU A 210 -7.57 -20.86 6.93
N PRO A 211 -8.24 -21.93 7.41
CA PRO A 211 -9.70 -21.99 7.39
C PRO A 211 -10.31 -20.79 8.13
N GLY A 212 -11.27 -20.12 7.48
CA GLY A 212 -11.97 -18.97 8.05
C GLY A 212 -11.28 -17.63 7.89
N PHE A 213 -10.05 -17.58 7.32
CA PHE A 213 -9.30 -16.35 7.12
C PHE A 213 -8.93 -16.13 5.66
N SER A 214 -8.82 -14.86 5.27
CA SER A 214 -8.28 -14.50 3.96
C SER A 214 -6.76 -14.44 4.02
N PRO A 215 -6.05 -15.05 3.06
CA PRO A 215 -4.61 -14.83 2.92
C PRO A 215 -4.30 -13.41 2.45
N ILE A 216 -3.03 -12.99 2.63
CA ILE A 216 -2.55 -11.65 2.26
C ILE A 216 -2.81 -11.35 0.77
N GLY A 217 -2.53 -12.31 -0.12
CA GLY A 217 -2.73 -12.14 -1.56
C GLY A 217 -4.18 -11.87 -1.91
N GLU A 218 -5.12 -12.63 -1.35
CA GLU A 218 -6.56 -12.40 -1.58
C GLU A 218 -7.03 -11.05 -1.04
N PHE A 219 -6.50 -10.63 0.11
CA PHE A 219 -6.78 -9.30 0.65
C PHE A 219 -6.29 -8.21 -0.31
N MET A 220 -5.08 -8.34 -0.86
CA MET A 220 -4.52 -7.39 -1.82
C MET A 220 -5.32 -7.37 -3.12
N ASP A 221 -5.76 -8.52 -3.62
CA ASP A 221 -6.59 -8.61 -4.82
C ASP A 221 -7.91 -7.84 -4.64
N ARG A 222 -8.51 -7.90 -3.47
CA ARG A 222 -9.77 -7.20 -3.20
C ARG A 222 -9.62 -5.72 -2.89
N ARG A 223 -8.50 -5.29 -2.29
CA ARG A 223 -8.35 -3.93 -1.75
C ARG A 223 -7.36 -3.07 -2.53
N LEU A 224 -6.27 -3.65 -3.02
CA LEU A 224 -5.22 -2.91 -3.71
C LEU A 224 -5.46 -2.87 -5.22
N VAL A 225 -5.84 -4.00 -5.84
CA VAL A 225 -6.03 -4.08 -7.30
C VAL A 225 -6.98 -3.02 -7.82
N PRO A 226 -8.19 -2.78 -7.27
CA PRO A 226 -9.09 -1.75 -7.81
C PRO A 226 -8.51 -0.34 -7.76
N ALA A 227 -7.65 -0.05 -6.77
CA ALA A 227 -6.97 1.24 -6.68
C ALA A 227 -5.86 1.38 -7.73
N ILE A 228 -5.15 0.29 -8.02
CA ILE A 228 -4.11 0.27 -9.06
C ILE A 228 -4.72 0.35 -10.46
N ASP A 229 -5.80 -0.37 -10.72
CA ASP A 229 -6.52 -0.34 -12.01
C ASP A 229 -7.03 1.07 -12.32
N THR A 230 -7.35 1.87 -11.30
CA THR A 230 -7.70 3.28 -11.48
C THR A 230 -6.49 4.13 -11.92
N CYS A 231 -5.25 3.64 -11.72
CA CYS A 231 -4.01 4.34 -12.08
C CYS A 231 -3.44 3.91 -13.45
N THR A 232 -4.04 2.92 -14.10
CA THR A 232 -3.59 2.39 -15.39
C THR A 232 -4.56 2.74 -16.50
#